data_5e6a4fb79c66616303cc405c7bfddb15
#
_entry.id   5e6a4fb79c66616303cc405c7bfddb15
#
_cell.length_a   1.000
_cell.length_b   1.000
_cell.length_c   1.000
_cell.angle_alpha   90.00
_cell.angle_beta   90.00
_cell.angle_gamma   90.00
#
_symmetry.space_group_name_H-M   'P 1'
#
loop_
_entity.id
_entity.type
_entity.pdbx_description
1 polymer ?
#
loop_
_entity_poly.entity_id
_entity_poly.type
_entity_poly.pdbx_seq_one_letter_code
_entity_poly.pdbx_strand_id
1 'polypeptide(L)'
;MSMDLIMVLRGQYNAGEDMAARLEDLSNQAKLAKELGYWGIAVPSHFSGAPLQYFHQTSMLAYLAAQVKDIKLISAVNLLPLHKPMDIAEQYASIDVMSGGNFIFGTGIGYRDVEFKGHGSPMAERGKRFEENLEA
;
A
#
# COMPACT_ATOMS: atom_id res chain seq x y z
N MET A 1 7.66 3.14 -28.78
CA MET A 1 7.26 2.52 -27.51
C MET A 1 6.98 3.63 -26.53
N SER A 2 5.77 3.73 -26.00
CA SER A 2 5.49 4.58 -24.84
C SER A 2 5.94 3.83 -23.58
N MET A 3 6.52 4.53 -22.62
CA MET A 3 6.90 3.97 -21.32
C MET A 3 5.87 4.41 -20.29
N ASP A 4 5.33 3.44 -19.53
CA ASP A 4 4.41 3.72 -18.44
C ASP A 4 5.21 4.07 -17.17
N LEU A 5 4.93 5.24 -16.60
CA LEU A 5 5.58 5.73 -15.39
C LEU A 5 4.68 5.52 -14.17
N ILE A 6 5.26 5.04 -13.08
CA ILE A 6 4.58 4.88 -11.79
C ILE A 6 5.24 5.79 -10.77
N MET A 7 4.44 6.58 -10.05
CA MET A 7 4.91 7.36 -8.91
C MET A 7 4.79 6.53 -7.61
N VAL A 8 5.87 6.44 -6.85
CA VAL A 8 5.84 5.82 -5.51
C VAL A 8 5.62 6.89 -4.46
N LEU A 9 4.47 6.86 -3.81
CA LEU A 9 4.16 7.71 -2.65
C LEU A 9 4.69 7.03 -1.38
N ARG A 10 5.89 7.39 -0.96
CA ARG A 10 6.58 6.69 0.14
C ARG A 10 5.92 6.86 1.51
N GLY A 11 5.32 8.00 1.79
CA GLY A 11 4.58 8.25 3.03
C GLY A 11 5.38 8.00 4.31
N GLN A 12 6.68 8.28 4.31
CA GLN A 12 7.59 8.14 5.46
C GLN A 12 7.88 9.51 6.04
N TYR A 13 7.59 9.70 7.31
CA TYR A 13 7.72 10.99 8.00
C TYR A 13 8.41 10.81 9.35
N ASN A 14 9.10 11.86 9.82
CA ASN A 14 9.74 11.80 11.12
C ASN A 14 8.70 11.88 12.25
N ALA A 15 9.06 11.36 13.42
CA ALA A 15 8.24 11.50 14.62
C ALA A 15 8.01 12.99 14.94
N GLY A 16 6.74 13.33 15.22
CA GLY A 16 6.33 14.70 15.55
C GLY A 16 5.96 15.60 14.35
N GLU A 17 6.10 15.11 13.12
CA GLU A 17 5.53 15.83 11.97
C GLU A 17 4.00 15.81 11.99
N ASP A 18 3.37 16.87 11.48
CA ASP A 18 1.92 16.96 11.35
C ASP A 18 1.42 16.01 10.27
N MET A 19 0.87 14.89 10.70
CA MET A 19 0.38 13.85 9.78
C MET A 19 -0.84 14.28 8.97
N ALA A 20 -1.65 15.24 9.45
CA ALA A 20 -2.77 15.77 8.67
C ALA A 20 -2.27 16.60 7.48
N ALA A 21 -1.28 17.45 7.69
CA ALA A 21 -0.62 18.19 6.61
C ALA A 21 0.07 17.23 5.63
N ARG A 22 0.72 16.16 6.13
CA ARG A 22 1.35 15.14 5.28
C ARG A 22 0.35 14.34 4.44
N LEU A 23 -0.85 14.10 4.96
CA LEU A 23 -1.93 13.48 4.17
C LEU A 23 -2.36 14.37 3.01
N GLU A 24 -2.48 15.67 3.25
CA GLU A 24 -2.79 16.66 2.21
C GLU A 24 -1.69 16.70 1.14
N ASP A 25 -0.42 16.73 1.54
CA ASP A 25 0.72 16.67 0.64
C ASP A 25 0.67 15.42 -0.27
N LEU A 26 0.40 14.23 0.29
CA LEU A 26 0.28 12.99 -0.48
C LEU A 26 -0.89 13.03 -1.46
N SER A 27 -2.03 13.61 -1.05
CA SER A 27 -3.18 13.80 -1.94
C SER A 27 -2.83 14.71 -3.11
N ASN A 28 -2.14 15.81 -2.85
CA ASN A 28 -1.72 16.77 -3.89
C ASN A 28 -0.68 16.14 -4.85
N GLN A 29 0.27 15.37 -4.34
CA GLN A 29 1.21 14.60 -5.16
C GLN A 29 0.48 13.60 -6.07
N ALA A 30 -0.53 12.90 -5.54
CA ALA A 30 -1.32 11.95 -6.32
C ALA A 30 -2.11 12.64 -7.46
N LYS A 31 -2.72 13.79 -7.18
CA LYS A 31 -3.42 14.60 -8.18
C LYS A 31 -2.47 15.10 -9.27
N LEU A 32 -1.31 15.62 -8.86
CA LEU A 32 -0.28 16.06 -9.78
C LEU A 32 0.27 14.93 -10.64
N ALA A 33 0.48 13.74 -10.07
CA ALA A 33 0.91 12.57 -10.85
C ALA A 33 -0.07 12.24 -11.98
N LYS A 34 -1.38 12.28 -11.69
CA LYS A 34 -2.41 12.11 -12.71
C LYS A 34 -2.36 13.20 -13.79
N GLU A 35 -2.26 14.47 -13.39
CA GLU A 35 -2.18 15.61 -14.33
C GLU A 35 -0.97 15.51 -15.26
N LEU A 36 0.16 14.99 -14.75
CA LEU A 36 1.40 14.79 -15.51
C LEU A 36 1.39 13.50 -16.35
N GLY A 37 0.29 12.73 -16.34
CA GLY A 37 0.14 11.54 -17.16
C GLY A 37 0.87 10.29 -16.64
N TYR A 38 1.15 10.21 -15.34
CA TYR A 38 1.61 8.95 -14.75
C TYR A 38 0.55 7.86 -14.91
N TRP A 39 0.99 6.67 -15.26
CA TRP A 39 0.12 5.50 -15.43
C TRP A 39 -0.45 4.99 -14.11
N GLY A 40 0.31 5.10 -13.02
CA GLY A 40 -0.11 4.59 -11.72
C GLY A 40 0.60 5.25 -10.54
N ILE A 41 0.01 5.01 -9.36
CA ILE A 41 0.51 5.43 -8.05
C ILE A 41 0.71 4.18 -7.21
N ALA A 42 1.92 3.98 -6.71
CA ALA A 42 2.28 2.87 -5.85
C ALA A 42 2.38 3.32 -4.40
N VAL A 43 1.72 2.60 -3.50
CA VAL A 43 1.75 2.85 -2.06
C VAL A 43 2.47 1.69 -1.36
N PRO A 44 3.60 1.95 -0.68
CA PRO A 44 4.32 0.92 0.07
C PRO A 44 3.62 0.58 1.39
N SER A 45 4.01 -0.53 2.00
CA SER A 45 3.56 -0.96 3.32
C SER A 45 4.72 -1.11 4.27
N HIS A 46 4.61 -0.51 5.47
CA HIS A 46 5.50 -0.73 6.59
C HIS A 46 4.72 -0.69 7.89
N PHE A 47 5.12 -1.56 8.83
CA PHE A 47 4.57 -1.62 10.18
C PHE A 47 5.66 -1.41 11.21
N SER A 48 5.28 -0.95 12.42
CA SER A 48 6.23 -0.76 13.53
C SER A 48 7.48 0.02 13.10
N GLY A 49 7.26 1.13 12.39
CA GLY A 49 8.31 1.89 11.72
C GLY A 49 9.08 2.86 12.61
N ALA A 50 8.82 2.91 13.95
CA ALA A 50 9.47 3.87 14.84
C ALA A 50 11.00 3.96 14.60
N PRO A 51 11.58 5.19 14.58
CA PRO A 51 10.95 6.48 14.91
C PRO A 51 10.13 7.12 13.78
N LEU A 52 10.01 6.49 12.62
CA LEU A 52 9.23 7.03 11.50
C LEU A 52 7.73 6.76 11.67
N GLN A 53 6.92 7.68 11.15
CA GLN A 53 5.48 7.58 11.05
C GLN A 53 5.08 7.17 9.64
N TYR A 54 4.03 6.33 9.51
CA TYR A 54 3.50 5.86 8.24
C TYR A 54 1.97 5.86 8.26
N PHE A 55 1.37 6.12 7.11
CA PHE A 55 -0.02 5.76 6.91
C PHE A 55 -0.15 4.26 6.60
N HIS A 56 -1.19 3.65 7.11
CA HIS A 56 -1.50 2.25 6.77
C HIS A 56 -1.88 2.14 5.29
N GLN A 57 -1.30 1.17 4.59
CA GLN A 57 -1.39 1.03 3.13
C GLN A 57 -2.83 0.95 2.61
N THR A 58 -3.68 0.07 3.18
CA THR A 58 -5.06 -0.10 2.74
C THR A 58 -5.89 1.16 2.95
N SER A 59 -5.74 1.82 4.10
CA SER A 59 -6.41 3.10 4.39
C SER A 59 -5.99 4.19 3.40
N MET A 60 -4.69 4.25 3.08
CA MET A 60 -4.16 5.23 2.12
C MET A 60 -4.65 4.96 0.71
N LEU A 61 -4.68 3.70 0.26
CA LEU A 61 -5.22 3.33 -1.04
C LEU A 61 -6.72 3.66 -1.18
N ALA A 62 -7.51 3.38 -0.14
CA ALA A 62 -8.93 3.73 -0.13
C ALA A 62 -9.14 5.25 -0.16
N TYR A 63 -8.34 6.02 0.59
CA TYR A 63 -8.36 7.47 0.57
C TYR A 63 -8.02 8.01 -0.82
N LEU A 64 -6.94 7.52 -1.44
CA LEU A 64 -6.53 7.92 -2.78
C LEU A 64 -7.57 7.55 -3.84
N ALA A 65 -8.24 6.40 -3.72
CA ALA A 65 -9.33 6.02 -4.62
C ALA A 65 -10.49 7.02 -4.62
N ALA A 66 -10.70 7.73 -3.51
CA ALA A 66 -11.68 8.82 -3.44
C ALA A 66 -11.15 10.16 -3.99
N GLN A 67 -9.83 10.40 -3.93
CA GLN A 67 -9.22 11.68 -4.32
C GLN A 67 -8.84 11.74 -5.79
N VAL A 68 -8.42 10.63 -6.40
CA VAL A 68 -7.99 10.58 -7.81
C VAL A 68 -8.70 9.44 -8.53
N LYS A 69 -9.18 9.72 -9.74
CA LYS A 69 -9.87 8.75 -10.62
C LYS A 69 -9.04 8.48 -11.87
N ASP A 70 -9.31 7.38 -12.54
CA ASP A 70 -8.71 7.05 -13.85
C ASP A 70 -7.16 7.01 -13.83
N ILE A 71 -6.58 6.49 -12.78
CA ILE A 71 -5.16 6.19 -12.60
C ILE A 71 -5.03 4.88 -11.84
N LYS A 72 -4.04 4.06 -12.14
CA LYS A 72 -3.83 2.80 -11.42
C LYS A 72 -3.36 3.06 -9.99
N LEU A 73 -4.00 2.43 -9.01
CA LEU A 73 -3.57 2.39 -7.61
C LEU A 73 -2.95 1.02 -7.32
N ILE A 74 -1.76 1.01 -6.78
CA ILE A 74 -0.95 -0.21 -6.68
C ILE A 74 -0.50 -0.40 -5.22
N SER A 75 -0.77 -1.55 -4.62
CA SER A 75 -0.08 -1.93 -3.39
C SER A 75 1.34 -2.40 -3.73
N ALA A 76 2.37 -1.69 -3.23
CA ALA A 76 3.75 -1.98 -3.61
C ALA A 76 4.71 -1.99 -2.40
N VAL A 77 4.70 -3.05 -1.61
CA VAL A 77 3.87 -4.24 -1.76
C VAL A 77 3.06 -4.49 -0.50
N ASN A 78 1.93 -5.23 -0.58
CA ASN A 78 1.30 -5.80 0.60
C ASN A 78 2.14 -6.95 1.16
N LEU A 79 2.38 -6.99 2.48
CA LEU A 79 3.15 -8.05 3.13
C LEU A 79 2.21 -9.22 3.49
N LEU A 80 1.80 -9.97 2.48
CA LEU A 80 0.74 -10.99 2.58
C LEU A 80 0.89 -12.00 3.73
N PRO A 81 2.12 -12.48 4.09
CA PRO A 81 2.29 -13.40 5.23
C PRO A 81 1.92 -12.84 6.60
N LEU A 82 1.77 -11.53 6.73
CA LEU A 82 1.39 -10.88 7.98
C LEU A 82 -0.11 -10.89 8.23
N HIS A 83 -0.91 -11.17 7.22
CA HIS A 83 -2.36 -10.97 7.24
C HIS A 83 -3.15 -12.28 7.17
N LYS A 84 -4.43 -12.18 7.44
CA LYS A 84 -5.39 -13.24 7.14
C LYS A 84 -5.87 -13.07 5.69
N PRO A 85 -5.91 -14.13 4.87
CA PRO A 85 -6.24 -14.00 3.45
C PRO A 85 -7.65 -13.44 3.22
N MET A 86 -8.64 -13.85 4.01
CA MET A 86 -10.01 -13.34 3.90
C MET A 86 -10.08 -11.82 4.13
N ASP A 87 -9.44 -11.31 5.19
CA ASP A 87 -9.43 -9.87 5.50
C ASP A 87 -8.81 -9.06 4.36
N ILE A 88 -7.72 -9.57 3.78
CA ILE A 88 -7.04 -8.93 2.65
C ILE A 88 -7.89 -8.96 1.40
N ALA A 89 -8.52 -10.09 1.09
CA ALA A 89 -9.40 -10.22 -0.07
C ALA A 89 -10.56 -9.20 -0.02
N GLU A 90 -11.25 -9.10 1.11
CA GLU A 90 -12.36 -8.15 1.28
C GLU A 90 -11.92 -6.68 1.22
N GLN A 91 -10.80 -6.34 1.88
CA GLN A 91 -10.28 -4.98 1.87
C GLN A 91 -9.88 -4.52 0.46
N TYR A 92 -9.16 -5.35 -0.27
CA TYR A 92 -8.68 -4.97 -1.60
C TYR A 92 -9.76 -5.07 -2.68
N ALA A 93 -10.72 -6.00 -2.56
CA ALA A 93 -11.92 -5.98 -3.39
C ALA A 93 -12.70 -4.68 -3.23
N SER A 94 -12.81 -4.19 -1.98
CA SER A 94 -13.45 -2.88 -1.71
C SER A 94 -12.67 -1.73 -2.35
N ILE A 95 -11.34 -1.73 -2.27
CA ILE A 95 -10.49 -0.71 -2.91
C ILE A 95 -10.62 -0.77 -4.44
N ASP A 96 -10.71 -1.95 -5.01
CA ASP A 96 -10.91 -2.12 -6.46
C ASP A 96 -12.21 -1.47 -6.92
N VAL A 97 -13.31 -1.73 -6.23
CA VAL A 97 -14.60 -1.06 -6.49
C VAL A 97 -14.49 0.46 -6.31
N MET A 98 -13.86 0.94 -5.24
CA MET A 98 -13.68 2.38 -4.97
C MET A 98 -12.85 3.07 -6.05
N SER A 99 -11.87 2.37 -6.63
CA SER A 99 -11.00 2.87 -7.71
C SER A 99 -11.63 2.75 -9.11
N GLY A 100 -12.81 2.14 -9.22
CA GLY A 100 -13.47 1.86 -10.50
C GLY A 100 -12.74 0.81 -11.34
N GLY A 101 -12.20 -0.25 -10.71
CA GLY A 101 -11.44 -1.32 -11.37
C GLY A 101 -10.01 -0.91 -11.73
N ASN A 102 -9.45 0.10 -11.06
CA ASN A 102 -8.10 0.59 -11.31
C ASN A 102 -7.11 0.16 -10.21
N PHE A 103 -7.43 -0.84 -9.42
CA PHE A 103 -6.52 -1.37 -8.42
C PHE A 103 -5.63 -2.49 -8.96
N ILE A 104 -4.37 -2.52 -8.52
CA ILE A 104 -3.41 -3.59 -8.80
C ILE A 104 -2.87 -4.11 -7.47
N PHE A 105 -3.12 -5.38 -7.20
CA PHE A 105 -2.62 -6.05 -6.01
C PHE A 105 -1.18 -6.51 -6.19
N GLY A 106 -0.23 -5.69 -5.71
CA GLY A 106 1.17 -6.08 -5.60
C GLY A 106 1.46 -6.61 -4.20
N THR A 107 2.05 -7.78 -4.11
CA THR A 107 2.30 -8.47 -2.83
C THR A 107 3.72 -9.01 -2.72
N GLY A 108 4.18 -9.26 -1.49
CA GLY A 108 5.52 -9.77 -1.21
C GLY A 108 5.63 -10.46 0.14
N ILE A 109 6.75 -11.15 0.35
CA ILE A 109 6.97 -12.00 1.53
C ILE A 109 7.39 -11.25 2.79
N GLY A 110 7.83 -10.00 2.68
CA GLY A 110 8.38 -9.25 3.80
C GLY A 110 9.80 -9.67 4.23
N TYR A 111 10.48 -8.80 4.97
CA TYR A 111 11.87 -9.04 5.39
C TYR A 111 12.24 -8.44 6.77
N ARG A 112 11.34 -7.65 7.39
CA ARG A 112 11.63 -6.99 8.67
C ARG A 112 11.07 -7.81 9.84
N ASP A 113 11.95 -8.33 10.68
CA ASP A 113 11.60 -9.15 11.84
C ASP A 113 10.61 -8.46 12.80
N VAL A 114 10.75 -7.13 13.00
CA VAL A 114 9.85 -6.35 13.85
C VAL A 114 8.40 -6.36 13.36
N GLU A 115 8.18 -6.38 12.05
CA GLU A 115 6.84 -6.43 11.46
C GLU A 115 6.19 -7.80 11.72
N PHE A 116 6.95 -8.88 11.55
CA PHE A 116 6.48 -10.24 11.85
C PHE A 116 6.16 -10.43 13.34
N LYS A 117 7.03 -9.95 14.24
CA LYS A 117 6.78 -10.00 15.68
C LYS A 117 5.53 -9.20 16.06
N GLY A 118 5.35 -8.00 15.50
CA GLY A 118 4.19 -7.16 15.76
C GLY A 118 2.86 -7.78 15.33
N HIS A 119 2.87 -8.60 14.27
CA HIS A 119 1.69 -9.31 13.78
C HIS A 119 1.53 -10.73 14.34
N GLY A 120 2.45 -11.18 15.21
CA GLY A 120 2.42 -12.55 15.73
C GLY A 120 2.61 -13.62 14.63
N SER A 121 3.25 -13.26 13.52
CA SER A 121 3.51 -14.15 12.39
C SER A 121 4.97 -14.64 12.42
N PRO A 122 5.23 -15.96 12.34
CA PRO A 122 6.60 -16.47 12.36
C PRO A 122 7.34 -16.11 11.06
N MET A 123 8.41 -15.34 11.18
CA MET A 123 9.21 -14.90 10.01
C MET A 123 9.83 -16.08 9.24
N ALA A 124 10.18 -17.16 9.95
CA ALA A 124 10.73 -18.37 9.30
C ALA A 124 9.75 -19.03 8.32
N GLU A 125 8.45 -18.87 8.54
CA GLU A 125 7.38 -19.45 7.72
C GLU A 125 6.89 -18.51 6.61
N ARG A 126 7.48 -17.33 6.46
CA ARG A 126 6.95 -16.28 5.55
C ARG A 126 6.75 -16.74 4.11
N GLY A 127 7.64 -17.59 3.58
CA GLY A 127 7.50 -18.13 2.22
C GLY A 127 6.30 -19.04 2.10
N LYS A 128 6.19 -20.04 3.00
CA LYS A 128 5.07 -20.96 3.04
C LYS A 128 3.73 -20.24 3.23
N ARG A 129 3.66 -19.32 4.19
CA ARG A 129 2.47 -18.50 4.44
C ARG A 129 2.09 -17.61 3.26
N PHE A 130 3.09 -17.13 2.51
CA PHE A 130 2.83 -16.37 1.30
C PHE A 130 2.12 -17.21 0.25
N GLU A 131 2.61 -18.42 -0.02
CA GLU A 131 2.01 -19.36 -0.98
C GLU A 131 0.59 -19.74 -0.55
N GLU A 132 0.42 -20.19 0.71
CA GLU A 132 -0.89 -20.57 1.25
C GLU A 132 -1.91 -19.41 1.22
N ASN A 133 -1.49 -18.21 1.57
CA ASN A 133 -2.38 -17.04 1.58
C ASN A 133 -2.69 -16.52 0.16
N LEU A 134 -1.85 -16.82 -0.81
CA LEU A 134 -2.08 -16.45 -2.21
C LEU A 134 -3.07 -17.39 -2.90
N GLU A 135 -3.08 -18.66 -2.48
CA GLU A 135 -3.97 -19.69 -3.02
C GLU A 135 -5.38 -19.66 -2.38
N ALA A 136 -5.50 -19.09 -1.17
CA ALA A 136 -6.75 -19.04 -0.42
C ALA A 136 -7.71 -17.97 -0.96
#